data_297ef347195fd114b0df455af4b46bc1
#
_entry.id   297ef347195fd114b0df455af4b46bc1
#
_cell.length_a   1.000
_cell.length_b   1.000
_cell.length_c   1.000
_cell.angle_alpha   90.00
_cell.angle_beta   90.00
_cell.angle_gamma   90.00
#
_symmetry.space_group_name_H-M   'P 1'
#
loop_
_entity.id
_entity.type
_entity.pdbx_description
1 polymer ?
#
loop_
_entity_poly.entity_id
_entity_poly.type
_entity_poly.pdbx_seq_one_letter_code
_entity_poly.pdbx_strand_id
1 'polypeptide(L)'
;MAPSISRYLDNWISVGNIHRDLRDGSDMPLEDEVRECFHILQRRDTNQGRARRLADFGPKGCLSEHSLSFCHIANMNVFISSMEDFASINAVYATYFGVSPPARACVAVDLPHPLRVTLDCVAYAEQKNDDRKALHVQGLSYWAPANIGPYSQAIIVSLKRNQGFPTVRSTVPERSR
;
A
#
# COMPACT_ATOMS: atom_id res chain seq x y z
N MET A 1 -3.20 -15.59 9.91
CA MET A 1 -3.76 -14.40 10.59
C MET A 1 -4.60 -13.62 9.59
N ALA A 2 -5.67 -12.93 9.99
CA ALA A 2 -6.42 -12.07 9.08
C ALA A 2 -5.72 -10.71 8.95
N PRO A 3 -5.86 -9.99 7.80
CA PRO A 3 -5.39 -8.62 7.66
C PRO A 3 -5.95 -7.73 8.77
N SER A 4 -5.13 -6.81 9.28
CA SER A 4 -5.56 -5.83 10.28
C SER A 4 -5.87 -4.50 9.61
N ILE A 5 -7.05 -3.93 9.88
CA ILE A 5 -7.48 -2.64 9.36
C ILE A 5 -7.60 -1.67 10.52
N SER A 6 -6.95 -0.52 10.40
CA SER A 6 -7.07 0.57 11.36
C SER A 6 -7.40 1.86 10.62
N ARG A 7 -8.42 2.57 11.08
CA ARG A 7 -8.82 3.86 10.51
C ARG A 7 -8.26 4.98 11.38
N TYR A 8 -7.45 5.85 10.77
CA TYR A 8 -6.89 7.02 11.44
C TYR A 8 -7.45 8.28 10.79
N LEU A 9 -7.92 9.22 11.59
CA LEU A 9 -8.47 10.49 11.10
C LEU A 9 -9.38 10.28 9.87
N ASP A 10 -10.41 10.94 9.68
CA ASP A 10 -11.53 10.62 8.78
C ASP A 10 -11.22 10.11 7.36
N ASN A 11 -10.00 10.33 6.85
CA ASN A 11 -9.62 10.00 5.47
C ASN A 11 -8.43 9.02 5.34
N TRP A 12 -7.77 8.62 6.43
CA TRP A 12 -6.64 7.69 6.39
C TRP A 12 -7.07 6.28 6.77
N ILE A 13 -6.57 5.30 6.02
CA ILE A 13 -6.78 3.87 6.29
C ILE A 13 -5.43 3.19 6.24
N SER A 14 -5.09 2.47 7.31
CA SER A 14 -3.95 1.58 7.36
C SER A 14 -4.44 0.14 7.28
N VAL A 15 -3.82 -0.64 6.43
CA VAL A 15 -4.06 -2.08 6.29
C VAL A 15 -2.73 -2.79 6.45
N GLY A 16 -2.65 -3.70 7.39
CA GLY A 16 -1.44 -4.46 7.67
C GLY A 16 -1.66 -5.96 7.62
N ASN A 17 -0.54 -6.69 7.63
CA ASN A 17 -0.52 -8.15 7.67
C ASN A 17 -1.26 -8.80 6.48
N ILE A 18 -1.02 -8.28 5.27
CA ILE A 18 -1.64 -8.77 4.04
C ILE A 18 -0.72 -9.85 3.47
N HIS A 19 -1.16 -11.09 3.53
CA HIS A 19 -0.46 -12.26 3.01
C HIS A 19 -1.46 -13.30 2.49
N ARG A 20 -0.98 -14.26 1.69
CA ARG A 20 -1.82 -15.36 1.22
C ARG A 20 -2.43 -16.15 2.37
N ASP A 21 -3.53 -16.86 2.10
CA ASP A 21 -4.12 -17.78 3.08
C ASP A 21 -3.21 -19.00 3.27
N LEU A 22 -2.75 -19.22 4.51
CA LEU A 22 -1.87 -20.32 4.87
C LEU A 22 -2.60 -21.66 5.01
N ARG A 23 -3.93 -21.65 5.03
CA ARG A 23 -4.74 -22.87 5.20
C ARG A 23 -4.70 -23.77 3.97
N ASP A 24 -4.37 -23.22 2.82
CA ASP A 24 -4.34 -23.99 1.55
C ASP A 24 -3.11 -24.91 1.43
N GLY A 25 -2.08 -24.73 2.24
CA GLY A 25 -0.91 -25.64 2.34
C GLY A 25 -0.15 -25.86 1.02
N SER A 26 -0.60 -25.28 -0.08
CA SER A 26 -0.02 -25.45 -1.40
C SER A 26 1.30 -24.69 -1.52
N ASP A 27 2.26 -25.30 -2.20
CA ASP A 27 3.46 -24.60 -2.65
C ASP A 27 3.06 -23.72 -3.84
N MET A 28 2.82 -22.43 -3.55
CA MET A 28 2.37 -21.45 -4.52
C MET A 28 3.58 -20.74 -5.17
N PRO A 29 3.61 -20.52 -6.50
CA PRO A 29 4.62 -19.67 -7.13
C PRO A 29 4.67 -18.28 -6.47
N LEU A 30 5.85 -17.68 -6.37
CA LEU A 30 6.04 -16.38 -5.71
C LEU A 30 5.17 -15.28 -6.34
N GLU A 31 5.10 -15.26 -7.66
CA GLU A 31 4.30 -14.30 -8.43
C GLU A 31 2.81 -14.39 -8.07
N ASP A 32 2.30 -15.61 -7.83
CA ASP A 32 0.91 -15.82 -7.47
C ASP A 32 0.65 -15.45 -6.00
N GLU A 33 1.63 -15.66 -5.12
CA GLU A 33 1.59 -15.20 -3.74
C GLU A 33 1.50 -13.67 -3.67
N VAL A 34 2.27 -12.96 -4.50
CA VAL A 34 2.18 -11.49 -4.62
C VAL A 34 0.81 -11.06 -5.17
N ARG A 35 0.32 -11.73 -6.22
CA ARG A 35 -1.02 -11.44 -6.79
C ARG A 35 -2.13 -11.63 -5.76
N GLU A 36 -2.05 -12.70 -4.96
CA GLU A 36 -3.05 -12.96 -3.92
C GLU A 36 -3.07 -11.85 -2.86
N CYS A 37 -1.92 -11.32 -2.45
CA CYS A 37 -1.85 -10.16 -1.56
C CYS A 37 -2.61 -8.95 -2.14
N PHE A 38 -2.44 -8.66 -3.43
CA PHE A 38 -3.16 -7.57 -4.09
C PHE A 38 -4.66 -7.88 -4.28
N HIS A 39 -5.03 -9.13 -4.52
CA HIS A 39 -6.42 -9.54 -4.55
C HIS A 39 -7.12 -9.32 -3.20
N ILE A 40 -6.45 -9.64 -2.09
CA ILE A 40 -6.96 -9.38 -0.74
C ILE A 40 -7.19 -7.89 -0.50
N LEU A 41 -6.29 -7.03 -1.02
CA LEU A 41 -6.47 -5.57 -0.93
C LEU A 41 -7.68 -5.06 -1.72
N GLN A 42 -7.95 -5.60 -2.90
CA GLN A 42 -8.93 -5.05 -3.85
C GLN A 42 -10.24 -5.84 -3.92
N ARG A 43 -10.36 -7.00 -3.30
CA ARG A 43 -11.51 -7.90 -3.45
C ARG A 43 -12.83 -7.17 -3.26
N ARG A 44 -13.53 -6.93 -4.38
CA ARG A 44 -14.92 -6.48 -4.36
C ARG A 44 -15.80 -7.71 -4.12
N ASP A 45 -16.69 -7.64 -3.16
CA ASP A 45 -17.76 -8.61 -3.00
C ASP A 45 -18.67 -8.53 -4.24
N THR A 46 -18.42 -9.36 -5.26
CA THR A 46 -19.31 -9.48 -6.43
C THR A 46 -20.58 -10.27 -6.12
N ASN A 47 -20.78 -10.69 -4.88
CA ASN A 47 -21.95 -11.46 -4.44
C ASN A 47 -23.04 -10.56 -3.81
N GLN A 48 -23.46 -9.52 -4.51
CA GLN A 48 -24.79 -8.94 -4.26
C GLN A 48 -25.85 -9.85 -4.91
N GLY A 49 -26.26 -10.91 -4.24
CA GLY A 49 -27.37 -11.72 -4.72
C GLY A 49 -27.47 -13.17 -4.27
N ARG A 50 -26.49 -13.72 -3.56
CA ARG A 50 -26.60 -15.04 -2.98
C ARG A 50 -26.69 -15.01 -1.46
N ALA A 51 -27.75 -15.60 -0.93
CA ALA A 51 -28.00 -15.73 0.51
C ALA A 51 -26.73 -16.18 1.23
N ARG A 52 -26.28 -15.34 2.20
CA ARG A 52 -25.16 -15.58 3.08
C ARG A 52 -25.32 -16.92 3.79
N ARG A 53 -24.57 -17.93 3.41
CA ARG A 53 -24.32 -19.06 4.30
C ARG A 53 -23.29 -18.60 5.33
N LEU A 54 -23.52 -18.91 6.59
CA LEU A 54 -22.69 -18.52 7.77
C LEU A 54 -21.20 -18.96 7.70
N ALA A 55 -20.75 -19.59 6.62
CA ALA A 55 -19.38 -20.07 6.41
C ALA A 55 -18.52 -19.15 5.53
N ASP A 56 -19.06 -18.05 4.98
CA ASP A 56 -18.36 -17.14 4.05
C ASP A 56 -17.82 -15.88 4.77
N PHE A 57 -17.20 -16.05 5.93
CA PHE A 57 -16.35 -15.02 6.53
C PHE A 57 -14.94 -15.03 5.88
N GLY A 58 -14.89 -14.95 4.54
CA GLY A 58 -13.66 -14.55 3.86
C GLY A 58 -13.48 -13.04 4.06
N PRO A 59 -12.25 -12.55 4.30
CA PRO A 59 -12.01 -11.11 4.49
C PRO A 59 -12.51 -10.36 3.26
N LYS A 60 -13.40 -9.42 3.45
CA LYS A 60 -13.80 -8.45 2.45
C LYS A 60 -12.55 -7.67 2.04
N GLY A 61 -12.43 -7.27 0.78
CA GLY A 61 -11.26 -6.53 0.30
C GLY A 61 -11.07 -5.23 1.06
N CYS A 62 -9.91 -5.08 1.68
CA CYS A 62 -9.66 -4.06 2.67
C CYS A 62 -9.87 -2.63 2.15
N LEU A 63 -9.54 -2.36 0.88
CA LEU A 63 -9.73 -1.03 0.28
C LEU A 63 -11.15 -0.82 -0.22
N SER A 64 -11.77 -1.84 -0.81
CA SER A 64 -13.11 -1.71 -1.40
C SER A 64 -14.21 -1.49 -0.36
N GLU A 65 -14.04 -1.97 0.88
CA GLU A 65 -14.95 -1.66 2.00
C GLU A 65 -15.05 -0.16 2.27
N HIS A 66 -14.00 0.58 1.96
CA HIS A 66 -13.92 2.02 2.14
C HIS A 66 -14.07 2.80 0.83
N SER A 67 -14.51 2.15 -0.25
CA SER A 67 -14.62 2.74 -1.60
C SER A 67 -13.28 3.27 -2.14
N LEU A 68 -12.16 2.67 -1.70
CA LEU A 68 -10.81 2.99 -2.15
C LEU A 68 -10.32 1.97 -3.19
N SER A 69 -9.33 2.38 -3.97
CA SER A 69 -8.63 1.57 -4.96
C SER A 69 -7.12 1.76 -4.81
N PHE A 70 -6.33 1.07 -5.62
CA PHE A 70 -4.87 1.17 -5.56
C PHE A 70 -4.32 2.59 -5.77
N CYS A 71 -5.01 3.45 -6.52
CA CYS A 71 -4.59 4.84 -6.70
C CYS A 71 -4.62 5.66 -5.40
N HIS A 72 -5.38 5.24 -4.41
CA HIS A 72 -5.45 5.90 -3.10
C HIS A 72 -4.33 5.46 -2.13
N ILE A 73 -3.55 4.44 -2.48
CA ILE A 73 -2.42 4.00 -1.64
C ILE A 73 -1.33 5.06 -1.68
N ALA A 74 -1.02 5.66 -0.53
CA ALA A 74 0.03 6.66 -0.40
C ALA A 74 1.37 6.00 -0.08
N ASN A 75 1.38 4.95 0.75
CA ASN A 75 2.57 4.20 1.10
C ASN A 75 2.31 2.71 1.09
N MET A 76 3.32 1.93 0.68
CA MET A 76 3.33 0.47 0.69
C MET A 76 4.62 -0.01 1.33
N ASN A 77 4.54 -0.90 2.32
CA ASN A 77 5.68 -1.64 2.83
C ASN A 77 5.60 -3.08 2.31
N VAL A 78 6.68 -3.55 1.75
CA VAL A 78 6.83 -4.90 1.21
C VAL A 78 7.87 -5.63 2.06
N PHE A 79 7.43 -6.63 2.79
CA PHE A 79 8.28 -7.51 3.58
C PHE A 79 8.47 -8.80 2.80
N ILE A 80 9.72 -9.21 2.59
CA ILE A 80 10.07 -10.38 1.80
C ILE A 80 11.05 -11.28 2.55
N SER A 81 11.00 -12.57 2.29
CA SER A 81 11.90 -13.53 2.94
C SER A 81 13.33 -13.48 2.40
N SER A 82 13.50 -13.10 1.12
CA SER A 82 14.82 -12.95 0.48
C SER A 82 14.84 -11.78 -0.49
N MET A 83 15.93 -11.01 -0.51
CA MET A 83 16.15 -9.96 -1.52
C MET A 83 16.41 -10.53 -2.92
N GLU A 84 16.69 -11.79 -3.07
CA GLU A 84 16.81 -12.46 -4.38
C GLU A 84 15.48 -12.44 -5.14
N ASP A 85 14.36 -12.43 -4.42
CA ASP A 85 13.01 -12.39 -4.97
C ASP A 85 12.57 -10.98 -5.44
N PHE A 86 13.38 -9.95 -5.16
CA PHE A 86 13.03 -8.54 -5.39
C PHE A 86 12.62 -8.23 -6.83
N ALA A 87 13.33 -8.80 -7.81
CA ALA A 87 13.04 -8.57 -9.24
C ALA A 87 11.70 -9.19 -9.66
N SER A 88 11.42 -10.43 -9.25
CA SER A 88 10.17 -11.14 -9.53
C SER A 88 8.97 -10.43 -8.90
N ILE A 89 9.12 -9.99 -7.64
CA ILE A 89 8.09 -9.24 -6.93
C ILE A 89 7.82 -7.90 -7.62
N ASN A 90 8.86 -7.18 -8.05
CA ASN A 90 8.72 -5.91 -8.78
C ASN A 90 7.99 -6.07 -10.12
N ALA A 91 8.23 -7.16 -10.84
CA ALA A 91 7.55 -7.43 -12.11
C ALA A 91 6.03 -7.55 -11.92
N VAL A 92 5.59 -8.27 -10.87
CA VAL A 92 4.17 -8.37 -10.54
C VAL A 92 3.63 -7.06 -9.98
N TYR A 93 4.35 -6.44 -9.04
CA TYR A 93 3.96 -5.18 -8.40
C TYR A 93 3.67 -4.07 -9.43
N ALA A 94 4.53 -3.95 -10.46
CA ALA A 94 4.40 -2.94 -11.50
C ALA A 94 3.07 -3.02 -12.27
N THR A 95 2.44 -4.19 -12.33
CA THR A 95 1.17 -4.37 -13.05
C THR A 95 -0.04 -3.73 -12.36
N TYR A 96 0.07 -3.42 -11.07
CA TYR A 96 -1.01 -2.83 -10.26
C TYR A 96 -0.96 -1.32 -10.19
N PHE A 97 0.19 -0.71 -10.48
CA PHE A 97 0.38 0.73 -10.38
C PHE A 97 0.82 1.30 -11.73
N GLY A 98 0.16 2.36 -12.15
CA GLY A 98 0.49 3.08 -13.39
C GLY A 98 1.67 4.04 -13.21
N VAL A 99 1.55 5.21 -13.80
CA VAL A 99 2.60 6.25 -13.83
C VAL A 99 2.88 6.94 -12.49
N SER A 100 2.00 6.77 -11.52
CA SER A 100 2.14 7.39 -10.19
C SER A 100 2.01 6.34 -9.07
N PRO A 101 2.97 5.42 -8.96
CA PRO A 101 2.93 4.40 -7.91
C PRO A 101 3.08 5.02 -6.52
N PRO A 102 2.65 4.32 -5.44
CA PRO A 102 2.82 4.78 -4.08
C PRO A 102 4.29 4.89 -3.69
N ALA A 103 4.58 5.63 -2.63
CA ALA A 103 5.85 5.52 -1.94
C ALA A 103 6.00 4.09 -1.40
N ARG A 104 7.23 3.51 -1.44
CA ARG A 104 7.42 2.12 -1.05
C ARG A 104 8.73 1.92 -0.31
N ALA A 105 8.69 1.12 0.76
CA ALA A 105 9.84 0.45 1.33
C ALA A 105 9.76 -1.06 1.02
N CYS A 106 10.90 -1.69 0.74
CA CYS A 106 11.01 -3.14 0.58
C CYS A 106 12.18 -3.62 1.42
N VAL A 107 11.93 -4.55 2.33
CA VAL A 107 12.93 -5.07 3.27
C VAL A 107 12.82 -6.59 3.41
N ALA A 108 13.98 -7.25 3.51
CA ALA A 108 14.03 -8.67 3.84
C ALA A 108 13.88 -8.84 5.35
N VAL A 109 13.02 -9.77 5.76
CA VAL A 109 12.74 -10.10 7.17
C VAL A 109 12.47 -11.60 7.30
N ASP A 110 12.61 -12.13 8.50
CA ASP A 110 12.20 -13.52 8.80
C ASP A 110 10.66 -13.58 8.79
N LEU A 111 10.11 -14.12 7.71
CA LEU A 111 8.69 -14.42 7.62
C LEU A 111 8.42 -15.85 8.10
N PRO A 112 7.28 -16.10 8.78
CA PRO A 112 6.92 -17.46 9.17
C PRO A 112 6.67 -18.31 7.93
N HIS A 113 7.40 -19.44 7.84
CA HIS A 113 7.21 -20.41 6.75
C HIS A 113 5.74 -20.84 6.65
N PRO A 114 5.14 -20.95 5.46
CA PRO A 114 5.73 -20.84 4.12
C PRO A 114 5.56 -19.47 3.43
N LEU A 115 5.39 -18.39 4.18
CA LEU A 115 5.26 -17.04 3.60
C LEU A 115 6.60 -16.54 3.04
N ARG A 116 6.56 -15.96 1.85
CA ARG A 116 7.69 -15.28 1.22
C ARG A 116 7.46 -13.78 1.05
N VAL A 117 6.19 -13.35 1.09
CA VAL A 117 5.82 -11.92 0.99
C VAL A 117 4.68 -11.58 1.94
N THR A 118 4.76 -10.39 2.54
CA THR A 118 3.69 -9.75 3.31
C THR A 118 3.68 -8.27 2.97
N LEU A 119 2.50 -7.68 2.87
CA LEU A 119 2.32 -6.27 2.54
C LEU A 119 1.61 -5.53 3.68
N ASP A 120 2.05 -4.28 3.90
CA ASP A 120 1.30 -3.29 4.66
C ASP A 120 1.10 -2.06 3.79
N CYS A 121 -0.03 -1.39 3.90
CA CYS A 121 -0.24 -0.16 3.17
C CYS A 121 -0.98 0.90 3.99
N VAL A 122 -0.77 2.15 3.59
CA VAL A 122 -1.52 3.30 4.07
C VAL A 122 -2.18 3.95 2.86
N ALA A 123 -3.50 4.06 2.89
CA ALA A 123 -4.30 4.70 1.86
C ALA A 123 -4.93 5.99 2.40
N TYR A 124 -5.14 6.94 1.52
CA TYR A 124 -5.80 8.21 1.80
C TYR A 124 -6.97 8.42 0.83
N ALA A 125 -8.15 8.71 1.37
CA ALA A 125 -9.35 9.00 0.57
C ALA A 125 -9.30 10.46 0.09
N GLU A 126 -8.68 10.68 -1.06
CA GLU A 126 -8.61 12.00 -1.68
C GLU A 126 -9.99 12.42 -2.20
N GLN A 127 -10.33 13.70 -2.02
CA GLN A 127 -11.56 14.26 -2.58
C GLN A 127 -11.35 14.78 -4.01
N LYS A 128 -10.10 15.14 -4.36
CA LYS A 128 -9.70 15.65 -5.67
C LYS A 128 -8.34 15.10 -6.05
N ASN A 129 -8.14 14.81 -7.33
CA ASN A 129 -6.86 14.34 -7.86
C ASN A 129 -5.69 15.30 -7.58
N ASP A 130 -5.95 16.62 -7.49
CA ASP A 130 -4.96 17.65 -7.21
C ASP A 130 -4.48 17.65 -5.75
N ASP A 131 -5.19 16.97 -4.85
CA ASP A 131 -4.82 16.87 -3.44
C ASP A 131 -3.62 15.92 -3.22
N ARG A 132 -3.21 15.18 -4.27
CA ARG A 132 -2.09 14.22 -4.23
C ARG A 132 -1.00 14.61 -5.22
N LYS A 133 0.25 14.59 -4.75
CA LYS A 133 1.44 14.77 -5.58
C LYS A 133 2.44 13.66 -5.29
N ALA A 134 2.95 13.03 -6.35
CA ALA A 134 4.00 12.02 -6.24
C ALA A 134 5.35 12.64 -6.60
N LEU A 135 6.37 12.38 -5.76
CA LEU A 135 7.75 12.58 -6.13
C LEU A 135 8.25 11.28 -6.79
N HIS A 136 8.25 11.26 -8.12
CA HIS A 136 8.62 10.08 -8.90
C HIS A 136 9.84 10.40 -9.78
N VAL A 137 11.04 10.13 -9.27
CA VAL A 137 12.31 10.45 -9.92
C VAL A 137 12.83 9.20 -10.62
N GLN A 138 12.83 9.23 -11.96
CA GLN A 138 13.27 8.12 -12.82
C GLN A 138 14.66 8.32 -13.46
N GLY A 139 15.21 9.51 -13.36
CA GLY A 139 16.49 9.88 -13.95
C GLY A 139 17.45 10.51 -12.96
N LEU A 140 18.61 10.97 -13.44
CA LEU A 140 19.57 11.69 -12.62
C LEU A 140 18.96 12.97 -12.06
N SER A 141 19.01 13.12 -10.74
CA SER A 141 18.47 14.27 -10.02
C SER A 141 19.38 14.63 -8.86
N TYR A 142 19.52 15.93 -8.60
CA TYR A 142 20.22 16.44 -7.41
C TYR A 142 19.36 16.35 -6.14
N TRP A 143 18.06 16.10 -6.27
CA TRP A 143 17.09 16.17 -5.16
C TRP A 143 16.80 14.81 -4.53
N ALA A 144 16.83 13.76 -5.35
CA ALA A 144 16.59 12.40 -4.89
C ALA A 144 17.26 11.41 -5.85
N PRO A 145 17.74 10.26 -5.36
CA PRO A 145 18.21 9.19 -6.25
C PRO A 145 17.07 8.68 -7.11
N ALA A 146 17.41 8.22 -8.33
CA ALA A 146 16.45 7.54 -9.19
C ALA A 146 15.92 6.28 -8.49
N ASN A 147 14.64 6.00 -8.69
CA ASN A 147 14.04 4.77 -8.17
C ASN A 147 14.59 3.55 -8.92
N ILE A 148 14.86 2.48 -8.19
CA ILE A 148 15.33 1.19 -8.71
C ILE A 148 14.19 0.18 -8.92
N GLY A 149 12.96 0.63 -8.82
CA GLY A 149 11.75 -0.20 -8.95
C GLY A 149 10.50 0.64 -9.16
N PRO A 150 9.33 0.02 -9.30
CA PRO A 150 8.06 0.69 -9.61
C PRO A 150 7.45 1.36 -8.36
N TYR A 151 8.11 2.39 -7.82
CA TYR A 151 7.63 3.14 -6.66
C TYR A 151 7.96 4.63 -6.81
N SER A 152 7.26 5.48 -6.07
CA SER A 152 7.63 6.89 -5.87
C SER A 152 8.49 7.03 -4.61
N GLN A 153 9.38 8.03 -4.59
CA GLN A 153 10.19 8.33 -3.41
C GLN A 153 9.33 8.91 -2.28
N ALA A 154 8.29 9.68 -2.64
CA ALA A 154 7.35 10.25 -1.67
C ALA A 154 5.99 10.50 -2.30
N ILE A 155 4.95 10.48 -1.46
CA ILE A 155 3.61 10.97 -1.78
C ILE A 155 3.28 12.10 -0.81
N ILE A 156 2.89 13.25 -1.36
CA ILE A 156 2.39 14.39 -0.61
C ILE A 156 0.88 14.42 -0.77
N VAL A 157 0.17 14.45 0.34
CA VAL A 157 -1.29 14.59 0.39
C VAL A 157 -1.64 15.91 1.03
N SER A 158 -2.45 16.72 0.34
CA SER A 158 -2.92 18.00 0.86
C SER A 158 -4.10 17.77 1.80
N LEU A 159 -3.84 17.91 3.10
CA LEU A 159 -4.91 17.88 4.09
C LEU A 159 -5.70 19.19 4.01
N LYS A 160 -6.97 19.13 3.60
CA LYS A 160 -7.86 20.29 3.80
C LYS A 160 -8.04 20.49 5.30
N ARG A 161 -7.54 21.62 5.79
CA ARG A 161 -7.78 22.05 7.16
C ARG A 161 -9.27 22.20 7.40
N ASN A 162 -9.89 21.28 8.12
CA ASN A 162 -11.08 21.60 8.88
C ASN A 162 -10.65 22.66 9.90
N GLN A 163 -11.25 23.85 9.86
CA GLN A 163 -10.94 24.96 10.74
C GLN A 163 -10.94 24.49 12.20
N GLY A 164 -9.79 24.46 12.86
CA GLY A 164 -9.74 24.14 14.29
C GLY A 164 -8.37 23.78 14.89
N PHE A 165 -7.34 23.50 14.12
CA PHE A 165 -6.01 23.23 14.71
C PHE A 165 -5.04 24.39 14.54
N PRO A 166 -4.34 24.82 15.62
CA PRO A 166 -3.36 25.88 15.53
C PRO A 166 -2.17 25.48 14.66
N THR A 167 -1.78 26.38 13.78
CA THR A 167 -0.60 26.23 12.91
C THR A 167 0.66 26.18 13.76
N VAL A 168 1.34 25.05 13.82
CA VAL A 168 2.75 25.06 14.22
C VAL A 168 3.53 25.67 13.05
N ARG A 169 3.85 26.96 13.15
CA ARG A 169 4.86 27.60 12.28
C ARG A 169 6.21 27.04 12.69
N SER A 170 6.86 26.27 11.84
CA SER A 170 8.29 26.05 11.97
C SER A 170 8.99 27.36 11.59
N THR A 171 9.38 28.15 12.56
CA THR A 171 10.32 29.25 12.37
C THR A 171 11.70 28.65 12.20
N VAL A 172 12.14 28.49 10.96
CA VAL A 172 13.55 28.31 10.64
C VAL A 172 14.19 29.68 10.88
N PRO A 173 15.19 29.81 11.80
CA PRO A 173 15.86 31.07 11.97
C PRO A 173 16.71 31.36 10.72
N GLU A 174 16.44 32.50 10.07
CA GLU A 174 17.36 33.05 9.06
C GLU A 174 18.73 33.26 9.68
N ARG A 175 19.73 32.56 9.15
CA ARG A 175 21.14 32.92 9.44
C ARG A 175 21.43 34.23 8.73
N SER A 176 21.55 35.31 9.51
CA SER A 176 22.17 36.55 9.05
C SER A 176 23.61 36.27 8.61
N ARG A 177 23.95 36.79 7.44
CA ARG A 177 25.33 36.83 6.90
C ARG A 177 26.21 37.78 7.68
#